data_c63670d48d6a731bbfe9a25bdecd7eac
#
_entry.id   c63670d48d6a731bbfe9a25bdecd7eac
#
_cell.length_a   1.000
_cell.length_b   1.000
_cell.length_c   1.000
_cell.angle_alpha   90.00
_cell.angle_beta   90.00
_cell.angle_gamma   90.00
#
_symmetry.space_group_name_H-M   'P 1'
#
loop_
_entity.id
_entity.type
_entity.pdbx_description
1 polymer ?
#
loop_
_entity_poly.entity_id
_entity_poly.type
_entity_poly.pdbx_seq_one_letter_code
_entity_poly.pdbx_strand_id
1 'polypeptide(L)'
;MEKIKEFCDTISNELGHGYKENIYVQAMCIHLRNENYLFRTEVIVPIIYKEIQLGYERADIVIYHPFKCILEFKAQNQALSNKEKIQLSKYKKNLNIDNGILINFNNNNNKLEYIEF
;
A
#
# COMPACT_ATOMS: atom_id res chain seq x y z
N MET A 1 -8.13 4.23 10.63
CA MET A 1 -7.59 4.21 9.24
C MET A 1 -8.28 5.17 8.29
N GLU A 2 -9.26 5.91 8.77
CA GLU A 2 -9.93 6.93 7.96
C GLU A 2 -8.98 8.01 7.44
N LYS A 3 -7.95 8.33 8.22
CA LYS A 3 -6.91 9.30 7.84
C LYS A 3 -6.19 8.90 6.56
N ILE A 4 -5.95 7.60 6.39
CA ILE A 4 -5.27 7.09 5.19
C ILE A 4 -6.14 7.34 3.95
N LYS A 5 -7.45 7.12 4.06
CA LYS A 5 -8.38 7.41 2.97
C LYS A 5 -8.37 8.91 2.62
N GLU A 6 -8.35 9.77 3.65
CA GLU A 6 -8.25 11.22 3.44
C GLU A 6 -6.98 11.60 2.72
N PHE A 7 -5.84 11.01 3.09
CA PHE A 7 -4.57 11.24 2.39
C PHE A 7 -4.67 10.83 0.92
N CYS A 8 -5.27 9.67 0.65
CA CYS A 8 -5.46 9.20 -0.72
C CYS A 8 -6.32 10.16 -1.53
N ASP A 9 -7.41 10.64 -0.94
CA ASP A 9 -8.31 11.59 -1.62
C ASP A 9 -7.57 12.90 -1.93
N THR A 10 -6.79 13.39 -0.99
CA THR A 10 -5.98 14.60 -1.16
C THR A 10 -4.96 14.42 -2.29
N ILE A 11 -4.25 13.29 -2.30
CA ILE A 11 -3.27 12.98 -3.34
C ILE A 11 -3.96 12.92 -4.70
N SER A 12 -5.09 12.22 -4.79
CA SER A 12 -5.85 12.12 -6.03
C SER A 12 -6.29 13.48 -6.56
N ASN A 13 -6.77 14.35 -5.67
CA ASN A 13 -7.28 15.67 -6.06
C ASN A 13 -6.15 16.66 -6.39
N GLU A 14 -5.07 16.66 -5.65
CA GLU A 14 -4.00 17.63 -5.81
C GLU A 14 -2.94 17.23 -6.81
N LEU A 15 -2.50 15.98 -6.74
CA LEU A 15 -1.46 15.46 -7.64
C LEU A 15 -2.05 14.92 -8.95
N GLY A 16 -3.21 14.30 -8.87
CA GLY A 16 -3.88 13.71 -10.02
C GLY A 16 -3.36 12.32 -10.35
N HIS A 17 -3.81 11.79 -11.46
CA HIS A 17 -3.51 10.44 -11.94
C HIS A 17 -2.55 10.50 -13.13
N GLY A 18 -1.97 9.36 -13.50
CA GLY A 18 -1.08 9.26 -14.66
C GLY A 18 0.39 9.10 -14.33
N TYR A 19 0.74 9.07 -13.06
CA TYR A 19 2.13 8.86 -12.63
C TYR A 19 2.41 7.39 -12.32
N LYS A 20 3.69 7.05 -12.16
CA LYS A 20 4.11 5.72 -11.73
C LYS A 20 3.81 5.50 -10.26
N GLU A 21 3.71 4.22 -9.86
CA GLU A 21 3.38 3.83 -8.49
C GLU A 21 4.24 4.52 -7.43
N ASN A 22 5.57 4.57 -7.64
CA ASN A 22 6.48 5.13 -6.64
C ASN A 22 6.22 6.61 -6.35
N ILE A 23 5.64 7.35 -7.28
CA ILE A 23 5.27 8.75 -7.06
C ILE A 23 4.18 8.83 -5.98
N TYR A 24 3.20 7.95 -6.06
CA TYR A 24 2.11 7.90 -5.08
C TYR A 24 2.57 7.41 -3.72
N VAL A 25 3.51 6.46 -3.70
CA VAL A 25 4.15 6.03 -2.46
C VAL A 25 4.83 7.21 -1.77
N GLN A 26 5.62 7.99 -2.51
CA GLN A 26 6.31 9.15 -1.97
C GLN A 26 5.35 10.24 -1.49
N ALA A 27 4.28 10.47 -2.25
CA ALA A 27 3.24 11.42 -1.83
C ALA A 27 2.61 11.01 -0.49
N MET A 28 2.29 9.72 -0.34
CA MET A 28 1.77 9.20 0.92
C MET A 28 2.76 9.40 2.06
N CYS A 29 4.05 9.18 1.81
CA CYS A 29 5.09 9.37 2.82
C CYS A 29 5.11 10.80 3.38
N ILE A 30 4.83 11.80 2.55
CA ILE A 30 4.74 13.20 3.00
C ILE A 30 3.64 13.35 4.05
N HIS A 31 2.45 12.80 3.76
CA HIS A 31 1.32 12.86 4.68
C HIS A 31 1.61 12.12 5.99
N LEU A 32 2.22 10.93 5.88
CA LEU A 32 2.53 10.13 7.06
C LEU A 32 3.56 10.82 7.97
N ARG A 33 4.59 11.45 7.39
CA ARG A 33 5.56 12.21 8.17
C ARG A 33 4.94 13.42 8.84
N ASN A 34 4.09 14.14 8.13
CA ASN A 34 3.44 15.34 8.66
C ASN A 34 2.53 15.03 9.85
N GLU A 35 1.98 13.82 9.89
CA GLU A 35 1.12 13.37 11.00
C GLU A 35 1.88 12.55 12.04
N ASN A 36 3.20 12.49 11.93
CA ASN A 36 4.08 11.78 12.88
C ASN A 36 3.81 10.29 12.98
N TYR A 37 3.44 9.65 11.86
CA TYR A 37 3.31 8.20 11.81
C TYR A 37 4.69 7.56 11.83
N LEU A 38 4.79 6.41 12.48
CA LEU A 38 5.96 5.55 12.36
C LEU A 38 5.72 4.55 11.24
N PHE A 39 6.56 4.60 10.21
CA PHE A 39 6.41 3.73 9.04
C PHE A 39 7.73 3.47 8.37
N ARG A 40 7.75 2.45 7.51
CA ARG A 40 8.89 2.17 6.63
C ARG A 40 8.38 1.88 5.22
N THR A 41 9.25 2.13 4.24
CA THR A 41 8.99 1.83 2.84
C THR A 41 9.79 0.61 2.41
N GLU A 42 9.32 -0.07 1.36
CA GLU A 42 10.00 -1.21 0.75
C GLU A 42 10.40 -2.27 1.79
N VAL A 43 9.45 -2.64 2.63
CA VAL A 43 9.69 -3.60 3.71
C VAL A 43 9.78 -5.01 3.14
N ILE A 44 10.86 -5.71 3.49
CA ILE A 44 11.10 -7.09 3.08
C ILE A 44 10.01 -8.00 3.64
N VAL A 45 9.36 -8.75 2.75
CA VAL A 45 8.38 -9.79 3.09
C VAL A 45 9.00 -11.13 2.72
N PRO A 46 9.50 -11.89 3.69
CA PRO A 46 10.18 -13.16 3.38
C PRO A 46 9.17 -14.21 2.90
N ILE A 47 9.61 -15.02 1.95
CA ILE A 47 8.86 -16.18 1.45
C ILE A 47 9.52 -17.42 2.03
N ILE A 48 8.83 -18.07 2.97
CA ILE A 48 9.39 -19.17 3.75
C ILE A 48 8.61 -20.46 3.45
N TYR A 49 9.34 -21.54 3.21
CA TYR A 49 8.77 -22.86 3.05
C TYR A 49 9.60 -23.87 3.86
N LYS A 50 8.94 -24.61 4.72
CA LYS A 50 9.59 -25.58 5.61
C LYS A 50 10.79 -24.97 6.36
N GLU A 51 10.55 -23.78 6.92
CA GLU A 51 11.54 -23.03 7.72
C GLU A 51 12.74 -22.51 6.92
N ILE A 52 12.71 -22.63 5.59
CA ILE A 52 13.78 -22.14 4.72
C ILE A 52 13.26 -20.96 3.92
N GLN A 53 14.00 -19.86 3.92
CA GLN A 53 13.64 -18.70 3.11
C GLN A 53 14.03 -18.94 1.66
N LEU A 54 13.02 -19.00 0.79
CA LEU A 54 13.21 -19.23 -0.65
C LEU A 54 13.47 -17.94 -1.42
N GLY A 55 13.02 -16.81 -0.88
CA GLY A 55 13.13 -15.53 -1.52
C GLY A 55 12.41 -14.47 -0.69
N TYR A 56 12.13 -13.33 -1.32
CA TYR A 56 11.38 -12.27 -0.66
C TYR A 56 10.67 -11.38 -1.69
N GLU A 57 9.66 -10.66 -1.21
CA GLU A 57 9.01 -9.59 -1.93
C GLU A 57 9.14 -8.31 -1.08
N ARG A 58 8.61 -7.19 -1.56
CA ARG A 58 8.67 -5.93 -0.80
C ARG A 58 7.28 -5.32 -0.73
N ALA A 59 6.87 -4.96 0.48
CA ALA A 59 5.65 -4.18 0.69
C ALA A 59 5.97 -2.70 0.55
N ASP A 60 5.11 -1.95 -0.13
CA ASP A 60 5.38 -0.54 -0.42
C ASP A 60 5.55 0.29 0.83
N ILE A 61 4.58 0.23 1.74
CA ILE A 61 4.64 0.93 3.03
C ILE A 61 4.09 0.00 4.11
N VAL A 62 4.77 -0.01 5.25
CA VAL A 62 4.23 -0.62 6.48
C VAL A 62 4.18 0.45 7.54
N ILE A 63 2.99 0.70 8.07
CA ILE A 63 2.76 1.59 9.19
C ILE A 63 2.84 0.77 10.48
N TYR A 64 3.57 1.27 11.47
CA TYR A 64 3.73 0.62 12.78
C TYR A 64 3.01 1.36 13.89
N HIS A 65 2.81 2.65 13.78
CA HIS A 65 2.16 3.50 14.77
C HIS A 65 1.50 4.68 14.05
N PRO A 66 0.26 5.06 14.37
CA PRO A 66 -0.55 4.69 15.55
C PRO A 66 -1.26 3.33 15.45
N PHE A 67 -1.20 2.67 14.33
CA PHE A 67 -1.75 1.32 14.14
C PHE A 67 -0.85 0.58 13.15
N LYS A 68 -0.95 -0.76 13.12
CA LYS A 68 -0.18 -1.56 12.16
C LYS A 68 -1.00 -1.79 10.91
N CYS A 69 -0.44 -1.45 9.76
CA CYS A 69 -1.14 -1.59 8.48
C CYS A 69 -0.15 -1.64 7.33
N ILE A 70 -0.43 -2.50 6.35
CA ILE A 70 0.33 -2.57 5.10
C ILE A 70 -0.42 -1.77 4.04
N LEU A 71 0.27 -0.86 3.37
CA LEU A 71 -0.27 -0.13 2.23
C LEU A 71 0.41 -0.63 0.95
N GLU A 72 -0.40 -1.10 -0.01
CA GLU A 72 0.07 -1.48 -1.33
C GLU A 72 -0.53 -0.55 -2.38
N PHE A 73 0.32 -0.01 -3.23
CA PHE A 73 -0.04 0.97 -4.24
C PHE A 73 0.00 0.38 -5.63
N LYS A 74 -0.96 0.77 -6.44
CA LYS A 74 -0.99 0.49 -7.87
C LYS A 74 -1.30 1.77 -8.62
N ALA A 75 -0.87 1.83 -9.87
CA ALA A 75 -1.19 2.91 -10.79
C ALA A 75 -1.48 2.28 -12.15
N GLN A 76 -2.44 1.38 -12.17
CA GLN A 76 -2.77 0.57 -13.33
C GLN A 76 -4.08 1.02 -13.97
N ASN A 77 -4.27 0.67 -15.23
CA ASN A 77 -5.48 1.03 -15.97
C ASN A 77 -6.66 0.13 -15.64
N GLN A 78 -6.39 -1.11 -15.26
CA GLN A 78 -7.43 -2.06 -14.87
C GLN A 78 -7.82 -1.84 -13.41
N ALA A 79 -9.06 -2.22 -13.09
CA ALA A 79 -9.51 -2.26 -11.70
C ALA A 79 -8.71 -3.29 -10.90
N LEU A 80 -8.63 -3.08 -9.60
CA LEU A 80 -8.03 -4.04 -8.69
C LEU A 80 -8.79 -5.37 -8.77
N SER A 81 -8.04 -6.48 -8.75
CA SER A 81 -8.58 -7.83 -8.90
C SER A 81 -8.16 -8.71 -7.74
N ASN A 82 -8.56 -9.98 -7.79
CA ASN A 82 -8.17 -10.95 -6.77
C ASN A 82 -6.66 -11.16 -6.70
N LYS A 83 -5.93 -10.94 -7.78
CA LYS A 83 -4.47 -11.09 -7.81
C LYS A 83 -3.81 -10.18 -6.78
N GLU A 84 -4.20 -8.90 -6.75
CA GLU A 84 -3.63 -7.93 -5.81
C GLU A 84 -4.07 -8.22 -4.38
N LYS A 85 -5.31 -8.67 -4.20
CA LYS A 85 -5.81 -9.07 -2.87
C LYS A 85 -5.06 -10.28 -2.32
N ILE A 86 -4.79 -11.28 -3.15
CA ILE A 86 -4.01 -12.46 -2.77
C ILE A 86 -2.60 -12.05 -2.35
N GLN A 87 -1.96 -11.17 -3.12
CA GLN A 87 -0.63 -10.67 -2.79
C GLN A 87 -0.62 -9.99 -1.42
N LEU A 88 -1.56 -9.09 -1.17
CA LEU A 88 -1.62 -8.40 0.12
C LEU A 88 -1.93 -9.36 1.26
N SER A 89 -2.78 -10.36 1.03
CA SER A 89 -3.06 -11.40 2.04
C SER A 89 -1.79 -12.15 2.44
N LYS A 90 -0.92 -12.47 1.47
CA LYS A 90 0.37 -13.11 1.75
C LYS A 90 1.29 -12.20 2.56
N TYR A 91 1.33 -10.92 2.24
CA TYR A 91 2.12 -9.94 3.00
C TYR A 91 1.62 -9.84 4.45
N LYS A 92 0.32 -9.76 4.64
CA LYS A 92 -0.29 -9.72 5.98
C LYS A 92 0.12 -10.93 6.80
N LYS A 93 0.02 -12.12 6.20
CA LYS A 93 0.40 -13.37 6.87
C LYS A 93 1.88 -13.38 7.22
N ASN A 94 2.75 -13.08 6.25
CA ASN A 94 4.19 -13.21 6.40
C ASN A 94 4.80 -12.14 7.29
N LEU A 95 4.17 -10.98 7.41
CA LEU A 95 4.58 -9.91 8.33
C LEU A 95 3.82 -9.94 9.65
N ASN A 96 2.83 -10.81 9.79
CA ASN A 96 1.97 -10.90 10.96
C ASN A 96 1.28 -9.56 11.27
N ILE A 97 0.69 -8.96 10.25
CA ILE A 97 -0.05 -7.69 10.35
C ILE A 97 -1.47 -7.92 9.85
N ASP A 98 -2.47 -7.57 10.66
CA ASP A 98 -3.87 -7.87 10.36
C ASP A 98 -4.51 -6.94 9.35
N ASN A 99 -4.03 -5.71 9.24
CA ASN A 99 -4.65 -4.69 8.40
C ASN A 99 -3.86 -4.47 7.12
N GLY A 100 -4.55 -4.40 6.00
CA GLY A 100 -3.97 -4.05 4.73
C GLY A 100 -4.91 -3.19 3.91
N ILE A 101 -4.33 -2.31 3.11
CA ILE A 101 -5.07 -1.43 2.22
C ILE A 101 -4.45 -1.50 0.83
N LEU A 102 -5.27 -1.80 -0.17
CA LEU A 102 -4.90 -1.68 -1.57
C LEU A 102 -5.40 -0.34 -2.09
N ILE A 103 -4.52 0.38 -2.76
CA ILE A 103 -4.81 1.69 -3.29
C ILE A 103 -4.41 1.71 -4.77
N ASN A 104 -5.35 2.01 -5.65
CA ASN A 104 -5.05 2.14 -7.07
C ASN A 104 -5.42 3.53 -7.56
N PHE A 105 -4.42 4.27 -8.04
CA PHE A 105 -4.62 5.54 -8.72
C PHE A 105 -4.80 5.22 -10.21
N ASN A 106 -6.03 4.87 -10.59
CA ASN A 106 -6.34 4.38 -11.92
C ASN A 106 -6.08 5.46 -12.97
N ASN A 107 -5.20 5.16 -13.92
CA ASN A 107 -4.77 6.12 -14.93
C ASN A 107 -5.76 6.27 -16.08
N ASN A 108 -6.65 5.30 -16.23
CA ASN A 108 -7.57 5.28 -17.36
C ASN A 108 -8.82 6.12 -17.13
N ASN A 109 -9.36 6.10 -15.91
CA ASN A 109 -10.62 6.79 -15.59
C ASN A 109 -10.49 7.82 -14.47
N ASN A 110 -9.27 8.10 -14.04
CA ASN A 110 -8.97 9.04 -12.95
C ASN A 110 -9.72 8.75 -11.65
N LYS A 111 -10.05 7.49 -11.41
CA LYS A 111 -10.71 7.06 -10.18
C LYS A 111 -9.72 6.49 -9.20
N LEU A 112 -9.96 6.77 -7.93
CA LEU A 112 -9.25 6.17 -6.83
C LEU A 112 -9.99 4.90 -6.42
N GLU A 113 -9.29 3.77 -6.40
CA GLU A 113 -9.80 2.56 -5.78
C GLU A 113 -9.12 2.37 -4.43
N TYR A 114 -9.90 2.08 -3.41
CA TYR A 114 -9.41 1.97 -2.05
C TYR A 114 -10.11 0.78 -1.39
N ILE A 115 -9.34 -0.24 -1.04
CA ILE A 115 -9.89 -1.48 -0.48
C ILE A 115 -9.15 -1.82 0.81
N GLU A 116 -9.86 -1.86 1.92
CA GLU A 116 -9.34 -2.32 3.22
C GLU A 116 -9.68 -3.79 3.44
N PHE A 117 -8.73 -4.55 3.98
CA PHE A 117 -9.01 -5.89 4.46
C PHE A 117 -7.90 -6.51 5.30
#